data_b5ff02fc7a0c321af987de0e27bd67f0
#
_entry.id   b5ff02fc7a0c321af987de0e27bd67f0
#
_cell.length_a   1.000
_cell.length_b   1.000
_cell.length_c   1.000
_cell.angle_alpha   90.00
_cell.angle_beta   90.00
_cell.angle_gamma   90.00
#
_symmetry.space_group_name_H-M   'P 1'
#
loop_
_entity.id
_entity.type
_entity.pdbx_description
1 polymer ?
#
loop_
_entity_poly.entity_id
_entity_poly.type
_entity_poly.pdbx_seq_one_letter_code
_entity_poly.pdbx_strand_id
1 'polypeptide(L)'
;MDEAQVLALLGAATPSGLDAILREVDAARLFRSVDDHVLGPRNRTALRDLLVSRLDDLGDEALANLAYGLQAGHTDSADERAIAAVFRARSGTGLTALKNQMNMRTDAHDLEGLVFVDVDDEQVREEILGHIAAQAEGLQIGEWKVLSDIDDTVVCALHDRRYPRGTIYPGVLALFDALDRGPTDTPFSLGDLTFVTARPRDALGLIENHTRASLRRAGIATSSVLTGGLINLVSHDLMAAKKVQNIEHYHALFPEYRLLFIGDSGQGDVVVGRGLIEHFAHVVDLVVIHDVVDTPEAERARLADEGIHVVDTYVGAALRCHERGLISER
;
A
#
# COMPACT_ATOMS: atom_id res chain seq x y z
N MET A 1 -34.19 5.65 -7.58
CA MET A 1 -34.18 6.99 -6.93
C MET A 1 -33.72 7.93 -8.04
N ASP A 2 -34.41 9.05 -8.20
CA ASP A 2 -34.00 10.07 -9.20
C ASP A 2 -32.69 10.73 -8.75
N GLU A 3 -31.80 11.03 -9.69
CA GLU A 3 -30.49 11.65 -9.41
C GLU A 3 -30.61 12.98 -8.64
N ALA A 4 -31.61 13.79 -9.01
CA ALA A 4 -31.92 15.04 -8.31
C ALA A 4 -32.36 14.80 -6.84
N GLN A 5 -33.04 13.71 -6.54
CA GLN A 5 -33.39 13.33 -5.18
C GLN A 5 -32.16 12.91 -4.36
N VAL A 6 -31.20 12.19 -4.99
CA VAL A 6 -29.92 11.83 -4.35
C VAL A 6 -29.15 13.09 -3.95
N LEU A 7 -28.97 14.03 -4.88
CA LEU A 7 -28.30 15.31 -4.64
C LEU A 7 -28.97 16.12 -3.52
N ALA A 8 -30.31 16.21 -3.57
CA ALA A 8 -31.09 16.92 -2.54
C ALA A 8 -30.91 16.27 -1.14
N LEU A 9 -30.93 14.94 -1.07
CA LEU A 9 -30.75 14.19 0.17
C LEU A 9 -29.33 14.41 0.75
N LEU A 10 -28.30 14.25 -0.07
CA LEU A 10 -26.91 14.46 0.37
C LEU A 10 -26.66 15.93 0.75
N GLY A 11 -27.23 16.88 0.00
CA GLY A 11 -27.12 18.32 0.31
C GLY A 11 -27.80 18.73 1.61
N ALA A 12 -28.93 18.10 1.95
CA ALA A 12 -29.67 18.36 3.18
C ALA A 12 -29.17 17.56 4.40
N ALA A 13 -28.26 16.60 4.20
CA ALA A 13 -27.74 15.77 5.30
C ALA A 13 -26.95 16.61 6.30
N THR A 14 -27.09 16.30 7.58
CA THR A 14 -26.20 16.87 8.62
C THR A 14 -24.75 16.37 8.41
N PRO A 15 -23.71 17.03 8.98
CA PRO A 15 -22.34 16.55 8.89
C PRO A 15 -22.20 15.08 9.26
N SER A 16 -22.69 14.67 10.44
CA SER A 16 -22.66 13.28 10.89
C SER A 16 -23.49 12.32 10.01
N GLY A 17 -24.60 12.81 9.44
CA GLY A 17 -25.43 12.03 8.52
C GLY A 17 -24.74 11.80 7.18
N LEU A 18 -24.07 12.82 6.64
CA LEU A 18 -23.31 12.71 5.40
C LEU A 18 -22.11 11.75 5.55
N ASP A 19 -21.37 11.89 6.65
CA ASP A 19 -20.27 10.99 6.99
C ASP A 19 -20.74 9.54 7.08
N ALA A 20 -21.81 9.28 7.83
CA ALA A 20 -22.36 7.93 7.95
C ALA A 20 -22.81 7.34 6.60
N ILE A 21 -23.46 8.15 5.76
CA ILE A 21 -23.86 7.72 4.41
C ILE A 21 -22.64 7.36 3.57
N LEU A 22 -21.60 8.22 3.56
CA LEU A 22 -20.43 7.99 2.71
C LEU A 22 -19.54 6.86 3.20
N ARG A 23 -19.58 6.49 4.48
CA ARG A 23 -18.90 5.28 4.96
C ARG A 23 -19.56 3.99 4.46
N GLU A 24 -20.86 3.96 4.34
CA GLU A 24 -21.63 2.75 4.03
C GLU A 24 -21.94 2.60 2.54
N VAL A 25 -22.00 3.69 1.78
CA VAL A 25 -22.36 3.64 0.36
C VAL A 25 -21.21 3.15 -0.49
N ASP A 26 -21.49 2.35 -1.51
CA ASP A 26 -20.54 2.09 -2.60
C ASP A 26 -20.38 3.39 -3.43
N ALA A 27 -19.35 4.19 -3.09
CA ALA A 27 -19.12 5.47 -3.74
C ALA A 27 -18.82 5.31 -5.24
N ALA A 28 -18.13 4.23 -5.65
CA ALA A 28 -17.89 3.95 -7.05
C ALA A 28 -19.19 3.70 -7.83
N ARG A 29 -20.09 2.96 -7.23
CA ARG A 29 -21.42 2.74 -7.83
C ARG A 29 -22.26 4.01 -7.82
N LEU A 30 -22.16 4.83 -6.76
CA LEU A 30 -22.83 6.11 -6.69
C LEU A 30 -22.40 7.02 -7.85
N PHE A 31 -21.10 7.24 -8.03
CA PHE A 31 -20.56 8.08 -9.11
C PHE A 31 -20.87 7.54 -10.51
N ARG A 32 -20.89 6.21 -10.68
CA ARG A 32 -21.30 5.59 -11.97
C ARG A 32 -22.80 5.61 -12.24
N SER A 33 -23.63 5.85 -11.23
CA SER A 33 -25.09 5.91 -11.38
C SER A 33 -25.64 7.31 -11.61
N VAL A 34 -24.74 8.32 -11.63
CA VAL A 34 -25.11 9.73 -11.81
C VAL A 34 -24.34 10.27 -13.01
N ASP A 35 -25.06 10.79 -14.01
CA ASP A 35 -24.49 11.22 -15.27
C ASP A 35 -24.63 12.74 -15.51
N ASP A 36 -23.73 13.28 -16.32
CA ASP A 36 -23.84 14.63 -16.88
C ASP A 36 -24.46 14.56 -18.26
N HIS A 37 -25.62 15.16 -18.42
CA HIS A 37 -26.33 15.19 -19.71
C HIS A 37 -25.84 16.35 -20.59
N VAL A 38 -25.62 16.09 -21.88
CA VAL A 38 -25.13 17.10 -22.84
C VAL A 38 -26.08 18.31 -22.97
N LEU A 39 -27.39 18.09 -22.87
CA LEU A 39 -28.44 19.11 -22.93
C LEU A 39 -29.34 19.10 -21.69
N GLY A 40 -28.82 18.68 -20.54
CA GLY A 40 -29.59 18.53 -19.31
C GLY A 40 -28.76 18.87 -18.06
N PRO A 41 -29.23 18.44 -16.87
CA PRO A 41 -28.51 18.67 -15.63
C PRO A 41 -27.16 17.94 -15.65
N ARG A 42 -26.16 18.57 -15.01
CA ARG A 42 -24.84 18.01 -14.78
C ARG A 42 -24.78 17.45 -13.37
N ASN A 43 -25.43 16.33 -13.16
CA ASN A 43 -25.65 15.77 -11.84
C ASN A 43 -24.37 15.16 -11.26
N ARG A 44 -23.49 14.53 -12.07
CA ARG A 44 -22.20 14.01 -11.63
C ARG A 44 -21.28 15.15 -11.19
N THR A 45 -21.18 16.22 -11.99
CA THR A 45 -20.45 17.44 -11.62
C THR A 45 -21.00 18.03 -10.32
N ALA A 46 -22.34 18.17 -10.20
CA ALA A 46 -22.97 18.71 -9.00
C ALA A 46 -22.74 17.82 -7.76
N LEU A 47 -22.74 16.50 -7.90
CA LEU A 47 -22.42 15.57 -6.83
C LEU A 47 -20.98 15.74 -6.35
N ARG A 48 -20.01 15.76 -7.27
CA ARG A 48 -18.60 15.99 -6.94
C ARG A 48 -18.43 17.33 -6.20
N ASP A 49 -18.94 18.43 -6.77
CA ASP A 49 -18.77 19.76 -6.22
C ASP A 49 -19.46 19.90 -4.84
N LEU A 50 -20.61 19.28 -4.65
CA LEU A 50 -21.27 19.19 -3.35
C LEU A 50 -20.37 18.50 -2.32
N LEU A 51 -19.85 17.32 -2.64
CA LEU A 51 -19.03 16.54 -1.69
C LEU A 51 -17.70 17.22 -1.41
N VAL A 52 -17.06 17.81 -2.43
CA VAL A 52 -15.84 18.61 -2.25
C VAL A 52 -16.07 19.81 -1.35
N SER A 53 -17.22 20.49 -1.46
CA SER A 53 -17.55 21.62 -0.58
C SER A 53 -17.79 21.23 0.89
N ARG A 54 -17.88 19.94 1.18
CA ARG A 54 -18.20 19.39 2.50
C ARG A 54 -17.17 18.40 3.04
N LEU A 55 -15.92 18.46 2.56
CA LEU A 55 -14.84 17.57 2.99
C LEU A 55 -14.57 17.64 4.51
N ASP A 56 -14.76 18.82 5.12
CA ASP A 56 -14.60 19.01 6.58
C ASP A 56 -15.66 18.28 7.41
N ASP A 57 -16.79 17.90 6.81
CA ASP A 57 -17.85 17.13 7.45
C ASP A 57 -17.55 15.63 7.51
N LEU A 58 -16.49 15.15 6.82
CA LEU A 58 -16.23 13.74 6.58
C LEU A 58 -15.07 13.22 7.44
N GLY A 59 -15.22 12.04 8.01
CA GLY A 59 -14.15 11.28 8.63
C GLY A 59 -13.25 10.58 7.60
N ASP A 60 -12.15 10.00 8.04
CA ASP A 60 -11.12 9.42 7.15
C ASP A 60 -11.65 8.27 6.29
N GLU A 61 -12.54 7.43 6.83
CA GLU A 61 -13.17 6.33 6.09
C GLU A 61 -14.09 6.85 4.97
N ALA A 62 -14.87 7.89 5.24
CA ALA A 62 -15.74 8.53 4.25
C ALA A 62 -14.93 9.26 3.17
N LEU A 63 -13.82 9.93 3.55
CA LEU A 63 -12.88 10.57 2.62
C LEU A 63 -12.18 9.54 1.72
N ALA A 64 -11.70 8.43 2.28
CA ALA A 64 -11.10 7.35 1.51
C ALA A 64 -12.10 6.75 0.51
N ASN A 65 -13.35 6.56 0.93
CA ASN A 65 -14.42 6.06 0.07
C ASN A 65 -14.80 7.07 -1.03
N LEU A 66 -14.78 8.38 -0.73
CA LEU A 66 -15.00 9.44 -1.71
C LEU A 66 -13.88 9.45 -2.77
N ALA A 67 -12.61 9.41 -2.35
CA ALA A 67 -11.49 9.36 -3.29
C ALA A 67 -11.59 8.16 -4.24
N TYR A 68 -11.95 6.99 -3.71
CA TYR A 68 -12.23 5.81 -4.49
C TYR A 68 -13.39 5.99 -5.47
N GLY A 69 -14.48 6.64 -5.03
CA GLY A 69 -15.63 6.92 -5.90
C GLY A 69 -15.25 7.82 -7.09
N LEU A 70 -14.40 8.83 -6.85
CA LEU A 70 -13.88 9.73 -7.88
C LEU A 70 -12.95 8.99 -8.86
N GLN A 71 -12.15 8.05 -8.38
CA GLN A 71 -11.25 7.20 -9.17
C GLN A 71 -12.00 6.19 -10.05
N ALA A 72 -13.19 5.76 -9.63
CA ALA A 72 -13.92 4.68 -10.29
C ALA A 72 -14.45 5.08 -11.67
N GLY A 73 -13.86 4.51 -12.72
CA GLY A 73 -14.19 4.75 -14.11
C GLY A 73 -13.15 5.63 -14.82
N HIS A 74 -13.60 6.53 -15.70
CA HIS A 74 -12.71 7.51 -16.31
C HIS A 74 -12.62 8.72 -15.40
N THR A 75 -11.42 8.97 -14.88
CA THR A 75 -11.10 10.12 -14.02
C THR A 75 -10.82 11.33 -14.92
N ASP A 76 -11.65 12.36 -14.86
CA ASP A 76 -11.37 13.61 -15.57
C ASP A 76 -10.51 14.57 -14.72
N SER A 77 -9.97 15.62 -15.33
CA SER A 77 -9.13 16.60 -14.61
C SER A 77 -9.85 17.30 -13.44
N ALA A 78 -11.18 17.29 -13.39
CA ALA A 78 -11.91 17.85 -12.25
C ALA A 78 -12.05 16.82 -11.13
N ASP A 79 -12.17 15.53 -11.46
CA ASP A 79 -12.13 14.44 -10.50
C ASP A 79 -10.73 14.34 -9.87
N GLU A 80 -9.65 14.49 -10.65
CA GLU A 80 -8.26 14.52 -10.12
C GLU A 80 -8.04 15.66 -9.13
N ARG A 81 -8.51 16.88 -9.47
CA ARG A 81 -8.45 18.02 -8.53
C ARG A 81 -9.28 17.79 -7.28
N ALA A 82 -10.41 17.09 -7.39
CA ALA A 82 -11.22 16.69 -6.23
C ALA A 82 -10.48 15.67 -5.36
N ILE A 83 -9.75 14.71 -5.95
CA ILE A 83 -8.86 13.79 -5.23
C ILE A 83 -7.77 14.58 -4.47
N ALA A 84 -7.09 15.54 -5.13
CA ALA A 84 -6.11 16.39 -4.45
C ALA A 84 -6.73 17.18 -3.29
N ALA A 85 -7.97 17.66 -3.43
CA ALA A 85 -8.70 18.32 -2.35
C ALA A 85 -8.97 17.39 -1.16
N VAL A 86 -9.25 16.08 -1.40
CA VAL A 86 -9.41 15.09 -0.33
C VAL A 86 -8.11 14.95 0.48
N PHE A 87 -6.94 14.88 -0.17
CA PHE A 87 -5.66 14.84 0.54
C PHE A 87 -5.44 16.11 1.39
N ARG A 88 -5.74 17.28 0.82
CA ARG A 88 -5.58 18.58 1.52
C ARG A 88 -6.56 18.77 2.68
N ALA A 89 -7.65 18.02 2.73
CA ALA A 89 -8.59 18.06 3.85
C ALA A 89 -7.98 17.50 5.16
N ARG A 90 -6.78 16.91 5.10
CA ARG A 90 -6.07 16.39 6.28
C ARG A 90 -4.64 16.92 6.33
N SER A 91 -4.10 16.97 7.56
CA SER A 91 -2.72 17.40 7.85
C SER A 91 -2.09 16.54 8.94
N GLY A 92 -0.75 16.51 8.98
CA GLY A 92 0.02 15.79 9.98
C GLY A 92 -0.41 14.33 10.14
N THR A 93 -0.58 13.86 11.37
CA THR A 93 -1.02 12.48 11.68
C THR A 93 -2.42 12.15 11.13
N GLY A 94 -3.28 13.14 10.95
CA GLY A 94 -4.59 12.94 10.31
C GLY A 94 -4.45 12.57 8.83
N LEU A 95 -3.49 13.14 8.10
CA LEU A 95 -3.18 12.75 6.73
C LEU A 95 -2.59 11.33 6.70
N THR A 96 -1.71 11.00 7.66
CA THR A 96 -1.18 9.62 7.80
C THR A 96 -2.31 8.60 8.00
N ALA A 97 -3.28 8.89 8.87
CA ALA A 97 -4.44 8.03 9.11
C ALA A 97 -5.29 7.87 7.83
N LEU A 98 -5.55 8.95 7.10
CA LEU A 98 -6.29 8.90 5.83
C LEU A 98 -5.56 8.04 4.78
N LYS A 99 -4.25 8.21 4.62
CA LYS A 99 -3.42 7.41 3.70
C LYS A 99 -3.45 5.93 4.06
N ASN A 100 -3.32 5.59 5.35
CA ASN A 100 -3.44 4.22 5.84
C ASN A 100 -4.81 3.64 5.52
N GLN A 101 -5.88 4.40 5.73
CA GLN A 101 -7.24 3.98 5.39
C GLN A 101 -7.42 3.71 3.89
N MET A 102 -6.86 4.56 3.01
CA MET A 102 -6.86 4.35 1.57
C MET A 102 -6.05 3.10 1.17
N ASN A 103 -4.87 2.91 1.80
CA ASN A 103 -3.97 1.80 1.51
C ASN A 103 -4.51 0.42 1.93
N MET A 104 -5.44 0.39 2.88
CA MET A 104 -6.10 -0.85 3.35
C MET A 104 -7.13 -1.42 2.38
N ARG A 105 -7.44 -0.73 1.30
CA ARG A 105 -8.42 -1.25 0.33
C ARG A 105 -7.94 -2.57 -0.27
N THR A 106 -8.89 -3.47 -0.40
CA THR A 106 -8.63 -4.87 -0.80
C THR A 106 -8.87 -5.12 -2.28
N ASP A 107 -9.00 -4.07 -3.08
CA ASP A 107 -9.16 -4.09 -4.53
C ASP A 107 -7.95 -3.48 -5.25
N ALA A 108 -7.93 -3.52 -6.56
CA ALA A 108 -6.86 -3.01 -7.42
C ALA A 108 -6.71 -1.47 -7.40
N HIS A 109 -7.50 -0.79 -6.59
CA HIS A 109 -7.56 0.67 -6.46
C HIS A 109 -7.00 1.11 -5.10
N ASP A 110 -5.79 0.67 -4.79
CA ASP A 110 -5.05 1.10 -3.61
C ASP A 110 -4.48 2.52 -3.77
N LEU A 111 -3.84 3.03 -2.73
CA LEU A 111 -3.31 4.39 -2.71
C LEU A 111 -2.24 4.61 -3.79
N GLU A 112 -1.40 3.61 -4.10
CA GLU A 112 -0.39 3.72 -5.16
C GLU A 112 -1.04 3.84 -6.53
N GLY A 113 -2.04 3.00 -6.81
CA GLY A 113 -2.82 3.05 -8.03
C GLY A 113 -3.53 4.39 -8.21
N LEU A 114 -4.15 4.92 -7.14
CA LEU A 114 -4.82 6.22 -7.16
C LEU A 114 -3.88 7.34 -7.59
N VAL A 115 -2.70 7.44 -6.96
CA VAL A 115 -1.79 8.59 -7.18
C VAL A 115 -0.93 8.44 -8.43
N PHE A 116 -0.44 7.23 -8.73
CA PHE A 116 0.54 7.04 -9.82
C PHE A 116 -0.04 6.45 -11.11
N VAL A 117 -1.30 5.98 -11.09
CA VAL A 117 -1.94 5.39 -12.27
C VAL A 117 -3.18 6.17 -12.70
N ASP A 118 -4.06 6.54 -11.76
CA ASP A 118 -5.36 7.13 -12.09
C ASP A 118 -5.35 8.66 -12.09
N VAL A 119 -4.40 9.31 -11.39
CA VAL A 119 -4.12 10.75 -11.54
C VAL A 119 -3.14 10.92 -12.69
N ASP A 120 -3.67 11.27 -13.87
CA ASP A 120 -2.90 11.44 -15.11
C ASP A 120 -2.22 12.83 -15.17
N ASP A 121 -2.84 13.87 -14.61
CA ASP A 121 -2.30 15.23 -14.57
C ASP A 121 -1.08 15.28 -13.64
N GLU A 122 0.09 15.48 -14.22
CA GLU A 122 1.37 15.52 -13.50
C GLU A 122 1.40 16.64 -12.45
N GLN A 123 0.77 17.78 -12.72
CA GLN A 123 0.72 18.90 -11.76
C GLN A 123 -0.13 18.54 -10.54
N VAL A 124 -1.25 17.86 -10.75
CA VAL A 124 -2.11 17.38 -9.66
C VAL A 124 -1.40 16.32 -8.83
N ARG A 125 -0.69 15.39 -9.47
CA ARG A 125 0.13 14.39 -8.78
C ARG A 125 1.24 15.02 -7.96
N GLU A 126 1.97 15.97 -8.53
CA GLU A 126 3.01 16.72 -7.80
C GLU A 126 2.43 17.51 -6.63
N GLU A 127 1.24 18.09 -6.77
CA GLU A 127 0.54 18.77 -5.68
C GLU A 127 0.21 17.81 -4.53
N ILE A 128 -0.30 16.61 -4.82
CA ILE A 128 -0.60 15.58 -3.81
C ILE A 128 0.69 15.17 -3.10
N LEU A 129 1.72 14.78 -3.85
CA LEU A 129 2.99 14.32 -3.28
C LEU A 129 3.70 15.43 -2.51
N GLY A 130 3.68 16.68 -2.99
CA GLY A 130 4.23 17.84 -2.30
C GLY A 130 3.50 18.12 -0.98
N HIS A 131 2.16 17.99 -0.96
CA HIS A 131 1.38 18.08 0.27
C HIS A 131 1.76 16.97 1.26
N ILE A 132 1.84 15.72 0.81
CA ILE A 132 2.25 14.58 1.65
C ILE A 132 3.63 14.84 2.25
N ALA A 133 4.62 15.21 1.44
CA ALA A 133 5.98 15.47 1.90
C ALA A 133 6.04 16.61 2.94
N ALA A 134 5.34 17.73 2.67
CA ALA A 134 5.28 18.86 3.59
C ALA A 134 4.61 18.51 4.93
N GLN A 135 3.58 17.67 4.91
CA GLN A 135 2.87 17.23 6.12
C GLN A 135 3.64 16.16 6.91
N ALA A 136 4.53 15.43 6.27
CA ALA A 136 5.40 14.45 6.91
C ALA A 136 6.63 15.09 7.58
N GLU A 137 6.99 16.33 7.18
CA GLU A 137 8.16 17.01 7.72
C GLU A 137 8.05 17.19 9.25
N GLY A 138 9.03 16.62 9.96
CA GLY A 138 9.08 16.67 11.42
C GLY A 138 8.15 15.69 12.15
N LEU A 139 7.34 14.91 11.43
CA LEU A 139 6.59 13.81 12.04
C LEU A 139 7.55 12.69 12.47
N GLN A 140 7.34 12.21 13.68
CA GLN A 140 8.04 11.03 14.22
C GLN A 140 6.99 9.94 14.46
N ILE A 141 6.81 9.07 13.47
CA ILE A 141 5.98 7.88 13.62
C ILE A 141 6.88 6.78 14.19
N GLY A 142 6.54 6.28 15.38
CA GLY A 142 7.26 5.20 16.05
C GLY A 142 6.97 3.81 15.47
N GLU A 143 6.46 3.76 14.27
CA GLU A 143 6.03 2.58 13.52
C GLU A 143 6.83 2.49 12.22
N TRP A 144 6.80 1.36 11.56
CA TRP A 144 7.43 1.14 10.24
C TRP A 144 6.47 0.46 9.28
N LYS A 145 6.81 0.54 8.00
CA LYS A 145 6.14 -0.23 6.95
C LYS A 145 6.97 -1.46 6.60
N VAL A 146 6.36 -2.62 6.69
CA VAL A 146 6.96 -3.91 6.34
C VAL A 146 6.66 -4.20 4.87
N LEU A 147 7.69 -4.19 4.04
CA LEU A 147 7.62 -4.53 2.62
C LEU A 147 8.08 -5.99 2.46
N SER A 148 7.22 -6.87 2.00
CA SER A 148 7.55 -8.30 1.86
C SER A 148 7.27 -8.80 0.45
N ASP A 149 8.18 -9.61 -0.09
CA ASP A 149 7.84 -10.47 -1.23
C ASP A 149 6.90 -11.60 -0.78
N ILE A 150 6.33 -12.33 -1.73
CA ILE A 150 5.35 -13.41 -1.48
C ILE A 150 5.94 -14.78 -1.81
N ASP A 151 6.39 -14.95 -3.06
CA ASP A 151 6.85 -16.24 -3.58
C ASP A 151 8.23 -16.58 -3.00
N ASP A 152 8.37 -17.76 -2.39
CA ASP A 152 9.57 -18.20 -1.67
C ASP A 152 9.95 -17.35 -0.44
N THR A 153 9.16 -16.31 -0.15
CA THR A 153 9.24 -15.50 1.07
C THR A 153 8.13 -15.88 2.06
N VAL A 154 6.87 -15.71 1.71
CA VAL A 154 5.73 -16.10 2.58
C VAL A 154 5.33 -17.55 2.32
N VAL A 155 5.32 -17.95 1.06
CA VAL A 155 4.83 -19.23 0.59
C VAL A 155 5.89 -19.90 -0.28
N CYS A 156 6.23 -21.12 0.00
CA CYS A 156 7.11 -21.94 -0.85
C CYS A 156 6.51 -22.08 -2.25
N ALA A 157 7.17 -21.54 -3.26
CA ALA A 157 6.63 -21.44 -4.61
C ALA A 157 7.54 -22.03 -5.70
N LEU A 158 8.79 -21.58 -5.82
CA LEU A 158 9.63 -21.80 -7.00
C LEU A 158 10.93 -22.55 -6.70
N HIS A 159 11.73 -22.06 -5.77
CA HIS A 159 13.13 -22.48 -5.59
C HIS A 159 13.34 -23.39 -4.39
N ASP A 160 12.62 -23.18 -3.29
CA ASP A 160 12.82 -23.95 -2.08
C ASP A 160 12.31 -25.39 -2.25
N ARG A 161 13.21 -26.35 -2.01
CA ARG A 161 12.92 -27.79 -2.06
C ARG A 161 12.72 -28.43 -0.69
N ARG A 162 12.89 -27.65 0.39
CA ARG A 162 12.73 -28.12 1.77
C ARG A 162 11.26 -28.32 2.14
N TYR A 163 10.36 -27.60 1.45
CA TYR A 163 8.92 -27.62 1.71
C TYR A 163 8.10 -27.93 0.45
N PRO A 164 6.93 -28.56 0.59
CA PRO A 164 5.98 -28.70 -0.51
C PRO A 164 5.51 -27.33 -1.01
N ARG A 165 5.31 -27.20 -2.31
CA ARG A 165 4.75 -25.97 -2.92
C ARG A 165 3.41 -25.59 -2.27
N GLY A 166 3.21 -24.30 -2.01
CA GLY A 166 2.04 -23.76 -1.34
C GLY A 166 2.11 -23.82 0.19
N THR A 167 3.20 -24.34 0.77
CA THR A 167 3.42 -24.31 2.21
C THR A 167 3.75 -22.88 2.65
N ILE A 168 3.03 -22.36 3.63
CA ILE A 168 3.39 -21.14 4.34
C ILE A 168 4.61 -21.44 5.21
N TYR A 169 5.65 -20.62 5.10
CA TYR A 169 6.86 -20.87 5.87
C TYR A 169 6.61 -20.80 7.39
N PRO A 170 7.13 -21.79 8.16
CA PRO A 170 6.98 -21.76 9.60
C PRO A 170 7.54 -20.48 10.22
N GLY A 171 6.73 -19.80 11.00
CA GLY A 171 7.12 -18.58 11.74
C GLY A 171 6.89 -17.27 10.99
N VAL A 172 6.64 -17.24 9.67
CA VAL A 172 6.46 -15.99 8.93
C VAL A 172 5.28 -15.17 9.43
N LEU A 173 4.14 -15.82 9.71
CA LEU A 173 2.95 -15.11 10.22
C LEU A 173 3.18 -14.59 11.64
N ALA A 174 3.90 -15.34 12.47
CA ALA A 174 4.25 -14.90 13.81
C ALA A 174 5.22 -13.70 13.78
N LEU A 175 6.17 -13.69 12.82
CA LEU A 175 7.05 -12.54 12.62
C LEU A 175 6.26 -11.30 12.19
N PHE A 176 5.32 -11.43 11.26
CA PHE A 176 4.48 -10.30 10.83
C PHE A 176 3.62 -9.76 11.97
N ASP A 177 3.01 -10.64 12.80
CA ASP A 177 2.27 -10.21 13.99
C ASP A 177 3.18 -9.52 15.02
N ALA A 178 4.41 -10.01 15.21
CA ALA A 178 5.37 -9.39 16.10
C ALA A 178 5.83 -8.01 15.60
N LEU A 179 6.02 -7.86 14.28
CA LEU A 179 6.37 -6.57 13.65
C LEU A 179 5.22 -5.58 13.73
N ASP A 180 3.98 -6.02 13.53
CA ASP A 180 2.77 -5.20 13.70
C ASP A 180 2.59 -4.70 15.15
N ARG A 181 3.04 -5.47 16.14
CA ARG A 181 3.01 -5.08 17.56
C ARG A 181 4.20 -4.25 17.98
N GLY A 182 5.29 -4.32 17.27
CA GLY A 182 6.51 -3.60 17.59
C GLY A 182 7.14 -3.92 18.94
N PRO A 183 8.09 -3.10 19.41
CA PRO A 183 8.81 -3.34 20.66
C PRO A 183 7.96 -3.16 21.92
N THR A 184 6.82 -2.48 21.83
CA THR A 184 5.92 -2.21 22.95
C THR A 184 4.81 -3.25 23.10
N ASP A 185 4.75 -4.23 22.20
CA ASP A 185 3.67 -5.23 22.10
C ASP A 185 2.27 -4.59 21.98
N THR A 186 2.20 -3.45 21.30
CA THR A 186 0.97 -2.70 21.03
C THR A 186 0.75 -2.63 19.52
N PRO A 187 -0.40 -3.06 18.98
CA PRO A 187 -0.63 -3.06 17.54
C PRO A 187 -0.42 -1.67 16.94
N PHE A 188 0.29 -1.63 15.82
CA PHE A 188 0.51 -0.44 15.01
C PHE A 188 -0.77 0.00 14.29
N SER A 189 -0.67 1.11 13.59
CA SER A 189 -1.74 1.56 12.72
C SER A 189 -1.95 0.58 11.56
N LEU A 190 -3.18 0.56 11.06
CA LEU A 190 -3.58 -0.34 9.99
C LEU A 190 -2.76 -0.12 8.69
N GLY A 191 -2.52 -1.21 7.95
CA GLY A 191 -1.85 -1.13 6.64
C GLY A 191 -0.33 -1.10 6.68
N ASP A 192 0.29 -1.63 7.74
CA ASP A 192 1.76 -1.64 7.90
C ASP A 192 2.45 -2.71 7.06
N LEU A 193 1.76 -3.82 6.75
CA LEU A 193 2.27 -4.88 5.91
C LEU A 193 1.86 -4.68 4.45
N THR A 194 2.84 -4.53 3.59
CA THR A 194 2.67 -4.35 2.15
C THR A 194 3.45 -5.40 1.38
N PHE A 195 2.78 -6.13 0.50
CA PHE A 195 3.43 -7.09 -0.38
C PHE A 195 3.91 -6.43 -1.66
N VAL A 196 5.19 -6.64 -1.99
CA VAL A 196 5.83 -6.14 -3.21
C VAL A 196 6.04 -7.31 -4.15
N THR A 197 5.27 -7.36 -5.24
CA THR A 197 5.38 -8.45 -6.20
C THR A 197 5.73 -7.96 -7.59
N ALA A 198 6.51 -8.76 -8.33
CA ALA A 198 6.79 -8.50 -9.74
C ALA A 198 5.64 -8.98 -10.66
N ARG A 199 4.58 -9.59 -10.11
CA ARG A 199 3.43 -10.01 -10.92
C ARG A 199 2.77 -8.81 -11.57
N PRO A 200 2.46 -8.87 -12.89
CA PRO A 200 1.85 -7.76 -13.58
C PRO A 200 0.47 -7.42 -13.02
N ARG A 201 0.17 -6.13 -12.94
CA ARG A 201 -1.20 -5.65 -12.72
C ARG A 201 -2.03 -6.04 -13.94
N ASP A 202 -3.06 -6.84 -13.80
CA ASP A 202 -3.97 -7.15 -14.88
C ASP A 202 -5.17 -6.19 -14.88
N ALA A 203 -5.65 -5.83 -16.07
CA ALA A 203 -6.74 -4.87 -16.25
C ALA A 203 -8.07 -5.28 -15.58
N LEU A 204 -8.21 -6.54 -15.18
CA LEU A 204 -9.37 -7.09 -14.49
C LEU A 204 -9.11 -7.37 -13.00
N GLY A 205 -7.90 -7.12 -12.49
CA GLY A 205 -7.52 -7.38 -11.10
C GLY A 205 -7.55 -8.88 -10.70
N LEU A 206 -7.63 -9.81 -11.65
CA LEU A 206 -7.81 -11.23 -11.36
C LEU A 206 -6.60 -11.84 -10.66
N ILE A 207 -5.38 -11.46 -11.11
CA ILE A 207 -4.11 -11.96 -10.52
C ILE A 207 -3.97 -11.40 -9.11
N GLU A 208 -4.23 -10.12 -8.95
CA GLU A 208 -4.16 -9.46 -7.64
C GLU A 208 -5.22 -10.01 -6.67
N ASN A 209 -6.46 -10.15 -7.11
CA ASN A 209 -7.53 -10.74 -6.30
C ASN A 209 -7.23 -12.19 -5.90
N HIS A 210 -6.62 -12.98 -6.81
CA HIS A 210 -6.19 -14.33 -6.48
C HIS A 210 -5.07 -14.33 -5.42
N THR A 211 -4.11 -13.43 -5.55
CA THR A 211 -3.01 -13.24 -4.59
C THR A 211 -3.56 -12.85 -3.21
N ARG A 212 -4.41 -11.83 -3.15
CA ARG A 212 -5.07 -11.38 -1.91
C ARG A 212 -5.93 -12.48 -1.27
N ALA A 213 -6.69 -13.24 -2.07
CA ALA A 213 -7.48 -14.37 -1.58
C ALA A 213 -6.59 -15.50 -1.02
N SER A 214 -5.40 -15.70 -1.59
CA SER A 214 -4.42 -16.65 -1.08
C SER A 214 -3.81 -16.18 0.24
N LEU A 215 -3.43 -14.92 0.35
CA LEU A 215 -2.92 -14.31 1.59
C LEU A 215 -3.96 -14.35 2.72
N ARG A 216 -5.24 -14.04 2.42
CA ARG A 216 -6.31 -14.17 3.42
C ARG A 216 -6.52 -15.61 3.90
N ARG A 217 -6.46 -16.60 2.99
CA ARG A 217 -6.52 -18.02 3.37
C ARG A 217 -5.31 -18.44 4.21
N ALA A 218 -4.19 -17.76 4.02
CA ALA A 218 -2.99 -17.91 4.84
C ALA A 218 -3.10 -17.28 6.23
N GLY A 219 -4.16 -16.51 6.51
CA GLY A 219 -4.36 -15.84 7.80
C GLY A 219 -3.95 -14.36 7.81
N ILE A 220 -3.50 -13.81 6.66
CA ILE A 220 -3.13 -12.41 6.52
C ILE A 220 -4.37 -11.64 6.07
N ALA A 221 -5.08 -11.03 7.03
CA ALA A 221 -6.37 -10.39 6.80
C ALA A 221 -6.24 -8.96 6.25
N THR A 222 -5.20 -8.23 6.66
CA THR A 222 -4.98 -6.82 6.33
C THR A 222 -3.60 -6.64 5.72
N SER A 223 -3.54 -6.32 4.43
CA SER A 223 -2.29 -6.02 3.73
C SER A 223 -2.59 -5.30 2.43
N SER A 224 -1.69 -4.43 2.01
CA SER A 224 -1.67 -3.90 0.65
C SER A 224 -0.78 -4.75 -0.27
N VAL A 225 -0.95 -4.62 -1.57
CA VAL A 225 -0.14 -5.36 -2.56
C VAL A 225 0.30 -4.38 -3.65
N LEU A 226 1.59 -4.12 -3.72
CA LEU A 226 2.20 -3.36 -4.81
C LEU A 226 2.47 -4.30 -5.97
N THR A 227 1.75 -4.15 -7.06
CA THR A 227 1.88 -5.00 -8.25
C THR A 227 2.83 -4.39 -9.27
N GLY A 228 3.53 -5.25 -10.04
CA GLY A 228 4.33 -4.82 -11.18
C GLY A 228 3.46 -4.27 -12.32
N GLY A 229 4.01 -3.35 -13.14
CA GLY A 229 3.34 -2.90 -14.37
C GLY A 229 3.22 -4.01 -15.43
N LEU A 230 2.36 -3.80 -16.45
CA LEU A 230 2.02 -4.73 -17.55
C LEU A 230 3.18 -5.13 -18.50
N ILE A 231 4.43 -5.04 -18.09
CA ILE A 231 5.58 -5.40 -18.93
C ILE A 231 5.95 -6.86 -18.64
N ASN A 232 6.02 -7.67 -19.69
CA ASN A 232 6.63 -8.99 -19.67
C ASN A 232 8.12 -8.85 -19.30
N LEU A 233 8.43 -8.87 -18.01
CA LEU A 233 9.78 -8.74 -17.49
C LEU A 233 10.49 -10.10 -17.67
N VAL A 234 11.44 -10.14 -18.58
CA VAL A 234 12.15 -11.36 -18.99
C VAL A 234 13.41 -11.60 -18.15
N SER A 235 13.86 -10.63 -17.34
CA SER A 235 15.07 -10.76 -16.52
C SER A 235 14.84 -10.40 -15.05
N HIS A 236 15.60 -11.05 -14.15
CA HIS A 236 15.59 -10.78 -12.71
C HIS A 236 15.97 -9.32 -12.39
N ASP A 237 16.89 -8.73 -13.15
CA ASP A 237 17.32 -7.33 -12.94
C ASP A 237 16.19 -6.34 -13.25
N LEU A 238 15.41 -6.57 -14.32
CA LEU A 238 14.25 -5.73 -14.64
C LEU A 238 13.14 -5.89 -13.59
N MET A 239 12.94 -7.10 -13.06
CA MET A 239 11.98 -7.33 -11.98
C MET A 239 12.42 -6.61 -10.69
N ALA A 240 13.70 -6.68 -10.35
CA ALA A 240 14.26 -5.99 -9.19
C ALA A 240 14.15 -4.46 -9.33
N ALA A 241 14.52 -3.90 -10.50
CA ALA A 241 14.38 -2.47 -10.77
C ALA A 241 12.94 -2.00 -10.63
N LYS A 242 11.97 -2.80 -11.10
CA LYS A 242 10.54 -2.48 -10.94
C LYS A 242 10.07 -2.54 -9.49
N LYS A 243 10.53 -3.53 -8.72
CA LYS A 243 10.25 -3.59 -7.28
C LYS A 243 10.81 -2.35 -6.56
N VAL A 244 12.04 -1.93 -6.86
CA VAL A 244 12.63 -0.71 -6.30
C VAL A 244 11.79 0.51 -6.65
N GLN A 245 11.39 0.69 -7.92
CA GLN A 245 10.52 1.79 -8.34
C GLN A 245 9.18 1.80 -7.57
N ASN A 246 8.55 0.64 -7.40
CA ASN A 246 7.31 0.55 -6.63
C ASN A 246 7.53 0.95 -5.16
N ILE A 247 8.69 0.59 -4.58
CA ILE A 247 9.04 1.00 -3.22
C ILE A 247 9.34 2.50 -3.15
N GLU A 248 9.94 3.10 -4.19
CA GLU A 248 10.09 4.56 -4.32
C GLU A 248 8.74 5.27 -4.29
N HIS A 249 7.80 4.83 -5.11
CA HIS A 249 6.42 5.35 -5.10
C HIS A 249 5.78 5.21 -3.71
N TYR A 250 5.92 4.02 -3.10
CA TYR A 250 5.37 3.76 -1.78
C TYR A 250 5.97 4.67 -0.70
N HIS A 251 7.29 4.86 -0.72
CA HIS A 251 7.96 5.78 0.18
C HIS A 251 7.54 7.24 -0.05
N ALA A 252 7.33 7.66 -1.29
CA ALA A 252 6.80 9.00 -1.59
C ALA A 252 5.38 9.22 -1.02
N LEU A 253 4.59 8.14 -0.88
CA LEU A 253 3.28 8.17 -0.23
C LEU A 253 3.37 8.13 1.31
N PHE A 254 4.41 7.52 1.87
CA PHE A 254 4.58 7.32 3.31
C PHE A 254 5.98 7.77 3.79
N PRO A 255 6.40 9.03 3.51
CA PRO A 255 7.76 9.48 3.84
C PRO A 255 8.00 9.62 5.36
N GLU A 256 6.95 9.63 6.17
CA GLU A 256 7.03 9.68 7.62
C GLU A 256 7.35 8.34 8.29
N TYR A 257 7.32 7.23 7.54
CA TYR A 257 7.61 5.89 8.05
C TYR A 257 9.02 5.42 7.71
N ARG A 258 9.57 4.60 8.57
CA ARG A 258 10.74 3.80 8.27
C ARG A 258 10.32 2.49 7.60
N LEU A 259 11.24 1.85 6.87
CA LEU A 259 10.96 0.69 6.04
C LEU A 259 11.73 -0.55 6.53
N LEU A 260 11.05 -1.70 6.50
CA LEU A 260 11.67 -3.02 6.54
C LEU A 260 11.42 -3.74 5.23
N PHE A 261 12.41 -4.47 4.74
CA PHE A 261 12.24 -5.30 3.56
C PHE A 261 12.54 -6.77 3.88
N ILE A 262 11.63 -7.66 3.47
CA ILE A 262 11.76 -9.11 3.61
C ILE A 262 11.57 -9.75 2.23
N GLY A 263 12.58 -10.46 1.74
CA GLY A 263 12.57 -11.13 0.44
C GLY A 263 13.24 -12.50 0.51
N ASP A 264 13.44 -13.12 -0.66
CA ASP A 264 14.11 -14.41 -0.79
C ASP A 264 15.44 -14.33 -1.57
N SER A 265 16.25 -15.39 -1.46
CA SER A 265 17.57 -15.44 -2.14
C SER A 265 17.49 -15.95 -3.59
N GLY A 266 16.33 -16.42 -4.07
CA GLY A 266 16.17 -17.10 -5.37
C GLY A 266 15.70 -16.21 -6.52
N GLN A 267 15.13 -15.02 -6.26
CA GLN A 267 14.37 -14.26 -7.28
C GLN A 267 14.80 -12.80 -7.49
N GLY A 268 16.00 -12.41 -7.09
CA GLY A 268 16.51 -11.06 -7.30
C GLY A 268 16.20 -10.08 -6.16
N ASP A 269 15.62 -10.52 -5.05
CA ASP A 269 15.33 -9.67 -3.90
C ASP A 269 16.60 -9.19 -3.18
N VAL A 270 17.70 -9.93 -3.32
CA VAL A 270 19.03 -9.42 -2.92
C VAL A 270 19.38 -8.14 -3.67
N VAL A 271 19.05 -8.05 -4.97
CA VAL A 271 19.28 -6.83 -5.78
C VAL A 271 18.34 -5.71 -5.33
N VAL A 272 17.09 -6.03 -5.01
CA VAL A 272 16.15 -5.07 -4.39
C VAL A 272 16.71 -4.54 -3.08
N GLY A 273 17.17 -5.42 -2.19
CA GLY A 273 17.76 -5.05 -0.91
C GLY A 273 18.96 -4.11 -1.06
N ARG A 274 19.85 -4.37 -2.02
CA ARG A 274 20.97 -3.45 -2.35
C ARG A 274 20.47 -2.10 -2.81
N GLY A 275 19.51 -2.07 -3.74
CA GLY A 275 18.91 -0.82 -4.22
C GLY A 275 18.30 -0.01 -3.09
N LEU A 276 17.61 -0.68 -2.15
CA LEU A 276 17.03 -0.01 -0.98
C LEU A 276 18.10 0.59 -0.06
N ILE A 277 19.17 -0.13 0.21
CA ILE A 277 20.28 0.38 1.03
C ILE A 277 21.01 1.52 0.30
N GLU A 278 21.19 1.43 -1.02
CA GLU A 278 21.85 2.47 -1.80
C GLU A 278 21.05 3.77 -1.85
N HIS A 279 19.73 3.67 -2.11
CA HIS A 279 18.88 4.85 -2.35
C HIS A 279 18.13 5.35 -1.09
N PHE A 280 17.89 4.48 -0.12
CA PHE A 280 17.03 4.73 1.04
C PHE A 280 17.66 4.38 2.39
N ALA A 281 19.02 4.36 2.50
CA ALA A 281 19.73 4.01 3.74
C ALA A 281 19.24 4.79 4.97
N HIS A 282 18.74 6.01 4.78
CA HIS A 282 18.27 6.87 5.86
C HIS A 282 16.89 6.49 6.42
N VAL A 283 16.12 5.66 5.70
CA VAL A 283 14.76 5.22 6.10
C VAL A 283 14.63 3.70 6.20
N VAL A 284 15.56 2.93 5.64
CA VAL A 284 15.54 1.46 5.74
C VAL A 284 16.21 1.01 7.03
N ASP A 285 15.45 0.37 7.91
CA ASP A 285 15.97 -0.14 9.19
C ASP A 285 16.61 -1.51 9.07
N LEU A 286 16.04 -2.36 8.22
CA LEU A 286 16.48 -3.75 8.08
C LEU A 286 16.10 -4.32 6.73
N VAL A 287 17.03 -5.08 6.14
CA VAL A 287 16.81 -5.93 4.98
C VAL A 287 17.08 -7.38 5.39
N VAL A 288 16.08 -8.24 5.31
CA VAL A 288 16.16 -9.68 5.60
C VAL A 288 15.88 -10.47 4.34
N ILE A 289 16.74 -11.43 4.04
CA ILE A 289 16.60 -12.35 2.92
C ILE A 289 16.46 -13.78 3.45
N HIS A 290 15.31 -14.39 3.19
CA HIS A 290 15.07 -15.82 3.46
C HIS A 290 15.87 -16.67 2.48
N ASP A 291 16.74 -17.51 2.98
CA ASP A 291 17.58 -18.35 2.11
C ASP A 291 16.82 -19.57 1.61
N VAL A 292 16.65 -19.66 0.30
CA VAL A 292 15.95 -20.74 -0.40
C VAL A 292 16.82 -21.48 -1.42
N VAL A 293 18.07 -21.03 -1.60
CA VAL A 293 19.01 -21.59 -2.60
C VAL A 293 20.35 -22.03 -2.01
N ASP A 294 20.44 -22.16 -0.68
CA ASP A 294 21.68 -22.52 0.04
C ASP A 294 22.84 -21.55 -0.26
N THR A 295 22.63 -20.26 0.01
CA THR A 295 23.63 -19.19 -0.21
C THR A 295 24.94 -19.50 0.51
N PRO A 296 26.09 -19.54 -0.19
CA PRO A 296 27.38 -19.84 0.42
C PRO A 296 27.75 -18.86 1.54
N GLU A 297 28.45 -19.37 2.59
CA GLU A 297 28.82 -18.58 3.77
C GLU A 297 29.62 -17.32 3.42
N ALA A 298 30.54 -17.41 2.45
CA ALA A 298 31.31 -16.24 1.99
C ALA A 298 30.40 -15.16 1.35
N GLU A 299 29.33 -15.55 0.66
CA GLU A 299 28.37 -14.61 0.10
C GLU A 299 27.47 -14.04 1.20
N ARG A 300 27.03 -14.85 2.17
CA ARG A 300 26.28 -14.36 3.35
C ARG A 300 27.07 -13.32 4.13
N ALA A 301 28.37 -13.56 4.35
CA ALA A 301 29.26 -12.60 5.02
C ALA A 301 29.34 -11.28 4.23
N ARG A 302 29.52 -11.34 2.90
CA ARG A 302 29.58 -10.17 2.04
C ARG A 302 28.26 -9.38 2.09
N LEU A 303 27.13 -10.08 2.01
CA LEU A 303 25.80 -9.43 2.08
C LEU A 303 25.56 -8.79 3.45
N ALA A 304 26.04 -9.43 4.54
CA ALA A 304 25.96 -8.84 5.88
C ALA A 304 26.79 -7.54 6.00
N ASP A 305 27.98 -7.49 5.37
CA ASP A 305 28.80 -6.27 5.30
C ASP A 305 28.07 -5.15 4.50
N GLU A 306 27.25 -5.52 3.53
CA GLU A 306 26.38 -4.60 2.76
C GLU A 306 25.11 -4.21 3.54
N GLY A 307 24.83 -4.78 4.72
CA GLY A 307 23.62 -4.53 5.52
C GLY A 307 22.44 -5.44 5.19
N ILE A 308 22.65 -6.51 4.41
CA ILE A 308 21.64 -7.49 4.01
C ILE A 308 21.81 -8.77 4.84
N HIS A 309 20.82 -9.14 5.61
CA HIS A 309 20.87 -10.28 6.52
C HIS A 309 20.19 -11.52 5.91
N VAL A 310 20.99 -12.50 5.50
CA VAL A 310 20.48 -13.79 4.98
C VAL A 310 20.19 -14.72 6.14
N VAL A 311 18.98 -15.29 6.18
CA VAL A 311 18.51 -16.17 7.26
C VAL A 311 17.88 -17.46 6.71
N ASP A 312 18.09 -18.57 7.41
CA ASP A 312 17.52 -19.88 6.99
C ASP A 312 16.08 -20.07 7.43
N THR A 313 15.64 -19.32 8.43
CA THR A 313 14.32 -19.46 9.07
C THR A 313 13.79 -18.13 9.56
N TYR A 314 12.48 -18.05 9.76
CA TYR A 314 11.85 -16.87 10.35
C TYR A 314 12.15 -16.67 11.84
N VAL A 315 12.70 -17.68 12.54
CA VAL A 315 13.29 -17.49 13.86
C VAL A 315 14.58 -16.66 13.76
N GLY A 316 15.42 -16.92 12.74
CA GLY A 316 16.59 -16.10 12.46
C GLY A 316 16.22 -14.65 12.09
N ALA A 317 15.16 -14.47 11.28
CA ALA A 317 14.62 -13.15 10.96
C ALA A 317 14.14 -12.41 12.22
N ALA A 318 13.37 -13.09 13.09
CA ALA A 318 12.90 -12.51 14.35
C ALA A 318 14.05 -12.08 15.25
N LEU A 319 15.13 -12.87 15.33
CA LEU A 319 16.33 -12.50 16.08
C LEU A 319 16.94 -11.19 15.55
N ARG A 320 17.06 -11.03 14.22
CA ARG A 320 17.56 -9.79 13.62
C ARG A 320 16.64 -8.59 13.91
N CYS A 321 15.33 -8.78 13.83
CA CYS A 321 14.36 -7.76 14.20
C CYS A 321 14.48 -7.37 15.68
N HIS A 322 14.65 -8.35 16.57
CA HIS A 322 14.83 -8.11 18.00
C HIS A 322 16.15 -7.34 18.30
N GLU A 323 17.27 -7.75 17.71
CA GLU A 323 18.57 -7.09 17.85
C GLU A 323 18.52 -5.61 17.41
N ARG A 324 17.61 -5.26 16.51
CA ARG A 324 17.35 -3.89 16.04
C ARG A 324 16.28 -3.16 16.85
N GLY A 325 15.68 -3.81 17.86
CA GLY A 325 14.62 -3.24 18.68
C GLY A 325 13.30 -3.05 17.95
N LEU A 326 13.05 -3.85 16.90
CA LEU A 326 11.83 -3.76 16.08
C LEU A 326 10.69 -4.61 16.62
N ILE A 327 10.98 -5.62 17.42
CA ILE A 327 9.99 -6.48 18.09
C ILE A 327 10.36 -6.67 19.56
N SER A 328 9.37 -7.03 20.38
CA SER A 328 9.55 -7.34 21.81
C SER A 328 10.27 -8.68 22.02
N GLU A 329 10.67 -8.97 23.26
CA GLU A 329 11.25 -10.26 23.67
C GLU A 329 10.23 -11.41 23.77
N ARG A 330 8.94 -11.15 23.58
CA ARG A 330 7.85 -12.10 23.81
C ARG A 330 7.49 -12.90 22.58
#